data_242f3153da6377c638a443ca92eec97f
#
_entry.id   242f3153da6377c638a443ca92eec97f
#
_cell.length_a   1.000
_cell.length_b   1.000
_cell.length_c   1.000
_cell.angle_alpha   90.00
_cell.angle_beta   90.00
_cell.angle_gamma   90.00
#
_symmetry.space_group_name_H-M   'P 1'
#
loop_
_entity.id
_entity.type
_entity.pdbx_description
1 polymer ?
#
loop_
_entity_poly.entity_id
_entity_poly.type
_entity_poly.pdbx_seq_one_letter_code
_entity_poly.pdbx_strand_id
1 'polypeptide(L)'
;DGTITTSYHHWDGYPAGLGFNLVNNWNTAEKIAPAIELGDASHWGEKIGDKIDFDVRGDGYYEQNVYYHRDRGEPRINTSPITYESYAVFEKVFMRNQPCGEDYAYILRQDGTFTQVHPYTNEIKHDAEDSIRAEAARMQRLIDQEAA
;
A
#
# COMPACT_ATOMS: atom_id res chain seq x y z
N ASP A 1 -8.37 -2.17 -18.85
CA ASP A 1 -8.45 -3.55 -19.31
C ASP A 1 -9.04 -4.51 -18.27
N GLY A 2 -9.25 -4.08 -17.06
CA GLY A 2 -9.86 -4.87 -16.00
C GLY A 2 -8.91 -5.72 -15.19
N THR A 3 -7.63 -5.79 -15.55
CA THR A 3 -6.64 -6.50 -14.74
C THR A 3 -6.26 -5.70 -13.50
N ILE A 4 -5.77 -6.40 -12.48
CA ILE A 4 -5.29 -5.79 -11.25
C ILE A 4 -3.86 -6.25 -10.97
N THR A 5 -2.96 -5.30 -10.85
CA THR A 5 -1.57 -5.56 -10.50
C THR A 5 -1.32 -5.13 -9.06
N THR A 6 -0.75 -6.03 -8.27
CA THR A 6 -0.56 -5.81 -6.84
C THR A 6 0.88 -6.03 -6.42
N SER A 7 1.27 -5.35 -5.34
CA SER A 7 2.50 -5.64 -4.64
C SER A 7 2.23 -5.65 -3.13
N TYR A 8 3.12 -6.29 -2.38
CA TYR A 8 3.01 -6.38 -0.93
C TYR A 8 3.71 -5.19 -0.26
N HIS A 9 3.08 -4.67 0.79
CA HIS A 9 3.62 -3.60 1.63
C HIS A 9 3.58 -4.07 3.08
N HIS A 10 4.69 -3.96 3.80
CA HIS A 10 4.84 -4.61 5.11
C HIS A 10 4.39 -3.75 6.30
N TRP A 11 4.94 -2.54 6.44
CA TRP A 11 4.73 -1.74 7.64
C TRP A 11 3.60 -0.73 7.51
N ASP A 12 2.81 -0.58 8.59
CA ASP A 12 1.79 0.47 8.73
C ASP A 12 0.74 0.48 7.61
N GLY A 13 0.26 -0.71 7.23
CA GLY A 13 -0.71 -0.86 6.15
C GLY A 13 -2.14 -0.40 6.47
N TYR A 14 -2.40 0.06 7.68
CA TYR A 14 -3.73 0.49 8.10
C TYR A 14 -4.14 1.80 7.41
N PRO A 15 -5.45 2.16 7.44
CA PRO A 15 -5.95 3.32 6.67
C PRO A 15 -5.28 4.65 7.01
N ALA A 16 -4.98 4.92 8.27
CA ALA A 16 -4.30 6.16 8.66
C ALA A 16 -2.82 6.18 8.27
N GLY A 17 -2.23 5.03 7.97
CA GLY A 17 -0.86 4.89 7.48
C GLY A 17 -0.80 4.84 5.96
N LEU A 18 -0.66 3.64 5.41
CA LEU A 18 -0.56 3.46 3.96
C LEU A 18 -1.75 4.04 3.21
N GLY A 19 -2.98 3.80 3.69
CA GLY A 19 -4.17 4.32 3.02
C GLY A 19 -4.09 5.83 2.82
N PHE A 20 -3.74 6.56 3.87
CA PHE A 20 -3.61 8.02 3.82
C PHE A 20 -2.50 8.47 2.86
N ASN A 21 -1.37 7.78 2.89
CA ASN A 21 -0.27 8.06 1.95
C ASN A 21 -0.73 7.87 0.49
N LEU A 22 -1.47 6.79 0.23
CA LEU A 22 -1.95 6.51 -1.13
C LEU A 22 -2.88 7.60 -1.65
N VAL A 23 -3.86 8.02 -0.85
CA VAL A 23 -4.80 9.05 -1.31
C VAL A 23 -4.14 10.42 -1.48
N ASN A 24 -3.07 10.70 -0.76
CA ASN A 24 -2.37 11.97 -0.87
C ASN A 24 -1.31 12.00 -1.96
N ASN A 25 -0.54 10.93 -2.12
CA ASN A 25 0.68 10.95 -2.92
C ASN A 25 0.67 9.98 -4.10
N TRP A 26 -0.23 9.01 -4.13
CA TRP A 26 -0.21 7.91 -5.09
C TRP A 26 -1.57 7.71 -5.76
N ASN A 27 -2.27 8.80 -6.00
CA ASN A 27 -3.67 8.78 -6.42
C ASN A 27 -3.90 8.80 -7.92
N THR A 28 -2.88 8.57 -8.73
CA THR A 28 -3.01 8.41 -10.18
C THR A 28 -2.25 7.19 -10.64
N ALA A 29 -2.70 6.59 -11.75
CA ALA A 29 -2.00 5.45 -12.34
C ALA A 29 -0.55 5.81 -12.72
N GLU A 30 -0.32 7.04 -13.19
CA GLU A 30 1.01 7.50 -13.58
C GLU A 30 1.99 7.50 -12.40
N LYS A 31 1.50 7.81 -11.22
CA LYS A 31 2.31 7.82 -9.99
C LYS A 31 2.50 6.42 -9.43
N ILE A 32 1.40 5.65 -9.33
CA ILE A 32 1.41 4.40 -8.56
C ILE A 32 1.96 3.22 -9.36
N ALA A 33 1.74 3.16 -10.66
CA ALA A 33 2.15 2.00 -11.46
C ALA A 33 3.66 1.77 -11.44
N PRO A 34 4.53 2.78 -11.64
CA PRO A 34 5.98 2.57 -11.52
C PRO A 34 6.42 2.11 -10.14
N ALA A 35 5.71 2.57 -9.09
CA ALA A 35 6.03 2.19 -7.73
C ALA A 35 5.69 0.73 -7.44
N ILE A 36 4.55 0.25 -7.95
CA ILE A 36 4.14 -1.15 -7.81
C ILE A 36 5.08 -2.06 -8.61
N GLU A 37 5.55 -1.61 -9.76
CA GLU A 37 6.42 -2.39 -10.64
C GLU A 37 7.73 -2.80 -9.97
N LEU A 38 8.20 -2.04 -9.01
CA LEU A 38 9.40 -2.37 -8.24
C LEU A 38 9.17 -3.50 -7.24
N GLY A 39 7.93 -3.93 -7.06
CA GLY A 39 7.59 -5.12 -6.30
C GLY A 39 7.34 -4.87 -4.84
N ASP A 40 7.51 -5.92 -4.05
CA ASP A 40 7.18 -5.89 -2.63
C ASP A 40 8.06 -4.89 -1.88
N ALA A 41 7.46 -4.18 -0.94
CA ALA A 41 8.11 -3.10 -0.23
C ALA A 41 8.02 -3.26 1.28
N SER A 42 9.06 -2.80 1.97
CA SER A 42 9.04 -2.64 3.41
C SER A 42 8.09 -1.52 3.79
N HIS A 43 8.22 -0.38 3.14
CA HIS A 43 7.29 0.75 3.31
C HIS A 43 7.35 1.68 2.10
N TRP A 44 6.32 2.52 1.99
CA TRP A 44 6.25 3.58 0.97
C TRP A 44 6.27 4.94 1.65
N GLY A 45 7.12 5.84 1.13
CA GLY A 45 7.10 7.26 1.48
C GLY A 45 6.32 8.06 0.45
N GLU A 46 6.70 9.29 0.26
CA GLU A 46 6.04 10.21 -0.67
C GLU A 46 6.54 10.09 -2.11
N LYS A 47 7.63 9.36 -2.31
CA LYS A 47 8.28 9.19 -3.62
C LYS A 47 8.95 7.84 -3.69
N ILE A 48 9.24 7.39 -4.91
CA ILE A 48 9.98 6.13 -5.13
C ILE A 48 11.40 6.24 -4.57
N GLY A 49 12.06 7.35 -4.84
CA GLY A 49 13.44 7.58 -4.40
C GLY A 49 14.44 6.73 -5.15
N ASP A 50 15.71 6.91 -4.81
CA ASP A 50 16.80 6.12 -5.37
C ASP A 50 17.11 4.91 -4.49
N LYS A 51 17.90 3.96 -5.04
CA LYS A 51 18.36 2.82 -4.26
C LYS A 51 19.12 3.28 -3.02
N ILE A 52 18.81 2.67 -1.88
CA ILE A 52 19.47 2.92 -0.60
C ILE A 52 19.90 1.61 0.04
N ASP A 53 20.66 1.71 1.13
CA ASP A 53 20.96 0.56 1.94
C ASP A 53 19.76 0.26 2.84
N PHE A 54 19.17 -0.90 2.67
CA PHE A 54 17.97 -1.33 3.41
C PHE A 54 18.14 -1.26 4.92
N ASP A 55 19.35 -1.54 5.41
CA ASP A 55 19.62 -1.65 6.84
C ASP A 55 20.07 -0.34 7.48
N VAL A 56 20.26 0.72 6.69
CA VAL A 56 20.71 2.02 7.19
C VAL A 56 19.55 3.01 7.18
N ARG A 57 18.97 3.26 8.35
CA ARG A 57 17.81 4.14 8.50
C ARG A 57 18.22 5.59 8.75
N GLY A 58 18.97 6.13 7.80
CA GLY A 58 19.43 7.51 7.86
C GLY A 58 18.37 8.51 7.39
N ASP A 59 18.83 9.74 7.13
CA ASP A 59 17.96 10.81 6.64
C ASP A 59 17.30 10.41 5.31
N GLY A 60 16.01 10.67 5.21
CA GLY A 60 15.25 10.38 3.99
C GLY A 60 14.75 8.94 3.87
N TYR A 61 15.14 8.05 4.76
CA TYR A 61 14.75 6.63 4.68
C TYR A 61 13.22 6.45 4.65
N TYR A 62 12.51 7.14 5.52
CA TYR A 62 11.05 7.02 5.61
C TYR A 62 10.30 7.96 4.67
N GLU A 63 11.00 8.85 3.99
CA GLU A 63 10.41 9.77 3.03
C GLU A 63 10.27 9.16 1.64
N GLN A 64 10.92 8.02 1.40
CA GLN A 64 10.88 7.32 0.12
C GLN A 64 10.45 5.86 0.31
N ASN A 65 10.12 5.23 -0.83
CA ASN A 65 9.81 3.81 -0.83
C ASN A 65 11.07 2.98 -0.60
N VAL A 66 10.95 1.90 0.15
CA VAL A 66 12.04 0.96 0.40
C VAL A 66 11.58 -0.44 0.00
N TYR A 67 12.31 -1.01 -0.96
CA TYR A 67 11.92 -2.26 -1.64
C TYR A 67 12.85 -3.42 -1.27
N TYR A 68 12.28 -4.60 -1.16
CA TYR A 68 13.05 -5.79 -0.81
C TYR A 68 14.04 -6.20 -1.90
N HIS A 69 13.67 -6.05 -3.18
CA HIS A 69 14.60 -6.37 -4.26
C HIS A 69 15.64 -5.27 -4.47
N ARG A 70 15.16 -4.04 -4.74
CA ARG A 70 16.06 -2.92 -5.08
C ARG A 70 17.04 -2.60 -3.95
N ASP A 71 16.54 -2.58 -2.71
CA ASP A 71 17.29 -2.02 -1.58
C ASP A 71 17.93 -3.09 -0.68
N ARG A 72 17.45 -4.34 -0.73
CA ARG A 72 18.00 -5.44 0.06
C ARG A 72 18.54 -6.60 -0.76
N GLY A 73 18.31 -6.60 -2.07
CA GLY A 73 18.83 -7.62 -2.97
C GLY A 73 18.09 -8.94 -3.00
N GLU A 74 16.84 -8.98 -2.51
CA GLU A 74 16.04 -10.19 -2.58
C GLU A 74 15.67 -10.52 -4.02
N PRO A 75 15.62 -11.83 -4.40
CA PRO A 75 15.33 -12.21 -5.78
C PRO A 75 13.98 -11.70 -6.27
N ARG A 76 13.93 -11.22 -7.49
CA ARG A 76 12.69 -10.74 -8.12
C ARG A 76 11.59 -11.81 -8.14
N ILE A 77 11.96 -13.06 -8.29
CA ILE A 77 10.97 -14.14 -8.31
C ILE A 77 10.12 -14.18 -7.03
N ASN A 78 10.68 -13.72 -5.92
CA ASN A 78 9.99 -13.71 -4.63
C ASN A 78 9.30 -12.37 -4.33
N THR A 79 9.60 -11.31 -5.09
CA THR A 79 9.16 -9.96 -4.76
C THR A 79 8.44 -9.25 -5.90
N SER A 80 8.30 -9.90 -7.06
CA SER A 80 7.64 -9.30 -8.22
C SER A 80 6.16 -9.03 -7.96
N PRO A 81 5.59 -8.00 -8.61
CA PRO A 81 4.15 -7.78 -8.55
C PRO A 81 3.37 -8.97 -9.11
N ILE A 82 2.16 -9.13 -8.64
CA ILE A 82 1.25 -10.17 -9.10
C ILE A 82 0.11 -9.50 -9.85
N THR A 83 -0.16 -9.96 -11.09
CA THR A 83 -1.27 -9.46 -11.87
C THR A 83 -2.40 -10.48 -11.86
N TYR A 84 -3.58 -10.03 -11.47
CA TYR A 84 -4.81 -10.82 -11.48
C TYR A 84 -5.65 -10.45 -12.69
N GLU A 85 -6.32 -11.45 -13.26
CA GLU A 85 -7.12 -11.31 -14.47
C GLU A 85 -8.27 -10.30 -14.30
N SER A 86 -8.84 -10.23 -13.08
CA SER A 86 -9.94 -9.34 -12.77
C SER A 86 -9.97 -9.03 -11.27
N TYR A 87 -10.76 -8.01 -10.92
CA TYR A 87 -11.02 -7.71 -9.51
C TYR A 87 -11.67 -8.92 -8.79
N ALA A 88 -12.60 -9.60 -9.44
CA ALA A 88 -13.28 -10.74 -8.85
C ALA A 88 -12.30 -11.87 -8.50
N VAL A 89 -11.32 -12.14 -9.37
CA VAL A 89 -10.27 -13.12 -9.08
C VAL A 89 -9.39 -12.68 -7.94
N PHE A 90 -8.98 -11.42 -7.93
CA PHE A 90 -8.18 -10.86 -6.83
C PHE A 90 -8.92 -10.99 -5.50
N GLU A 91 -10.17 -10.54 -5.45
CA GLU A 91 -10.97 -10.57 -4.22
C GLU A 91 -11.08 -11.99 -3.68
N LYS A 92 -11.37 -12.95 -4.55
CA LYS A 92 -11.50 -14.35 -4.16
C LYS A 92 -10.21 -14.90 -3.54
N VAL A 93 -9.07 -14.60 -4.15
CA VAL A 93 -7.76 -15.04 -3.65
C VAL A 93 -7.43 -14.35 -2.34
N PHE A 94 -7.60 -13.04 -2.27
CA PHE A 94 -7.24 -12.23 -1.10
C PHE A 94 -8.10 -12.60 0.12
N MET A 95 -9.41 -12.78 -0.08
CA MET A 95 -10.33 -13.11 1.01
C MET A 95 -10.16 -14.54 1.51
N ARG A 96 -9.72 -15.47 0.66
CA ARG A 96 -9.52 -16.88 1.05
C ARG A 96 -8.17 -17.15 1.69
N ASN A 97 -7.13 -16.57 1.09
CA ASN A 97 -5.76 -16.87 1.47
C ASN A 97 -5.23 -15.71 2.30
N GLN A 98 -5.48 -15.75 3.60
CA GLN A 98 -4.88 -14.81 4.53
C GLN A 98 -3.59 -15.42 5.13
N PRO A 99 -2.78 -16.18 4.36
CA PRO A 99 -1.66 -16.91 4.92
C PRO A 99 -0.53 -16.01 5.39
N CYS A 100 -0.46 -14.79 4.84
CA CYS A 100 0.56 -13.82 5.22
C CYS A 100 0.05 -12.80 6.24
N GLY A 101 -1.23 -12.89 6.62
CA GLY A 101 -1.80 -12.00 7.61
C GLY A 101 -2.02 -10.57 7.13
N GLU A 102 -2.23 -10.38 5.82
CA GLU A 102 -2.56 -9.06 5.29
C GLU A 102 -3.89 -8.58 5.86
N ASP A 103 -3.89 -7.41 6.46
CA ASP A 103 -5.08 -6.82 7.07
C ASP A 103 -5.88 -5.98 6.09
N TYR A 104 -5.22 -5.38 5.09
CA TYR A 104 -5.85 -4.44 4.15
C TYR A 104 -5.31 -4.61 2.75
N ALA A 105 -6.16 -4.33 1.76
CA ALA A 105 -5.74 -4.09 0.39
C ALA A 105 -6.36 -2.78 -0.08
N TYR A 106 -5.60 -2.04 -0.87
CA TYR A 106 -6.04 -0.78 -1.48
C TYR A 106 -5.88 -0.87 -2.97
N ILE A 107 -6.93 -0.57 -3.72
CA ILE A 107 -6.93 -0.70 -5.18
C ILE A 107 -7.33 0.64 -5.77
N LEU A 108 -6.42 1.24 -6.54
CA LEU A 108 -6.75 2.43 -7.33
C LEU A 108 -7.50 1.99 -8.57
N ARG A 109 -8.73 2.48 -8.71
CA ARG A 109 -9.59 2.15 -9.83
C ARG A 109 -9.37 3.14 -10.97
N GLN A 110 -9.85 2.78 -12.17
CA GLN A 110 -9.70 3.62 -13.34
C GLN A 110 -10.37 4.98 -13.21
N ASP A 111 -11.44 5.07 -12.42
CA ASP A 111 -12.13 6.34 -12.17
C ASP A 111 -11.44 7.23 -11.14
N GLY A 112 -10.30 6.79 -10.60
CA GLY A 112 -9.54 7.56 -9.62
C GLY A 112 -9.93 7.30 -8.17
N THR A 113 -10.93 6.47 -7.91
CA THR A 113 -11.31 6.13 -6.54
C THR A 113 -10.50 4.95 -6.02
N PHE A 114 -10.33 4.89 -4.69
CA PHE A 114 -9.71 3.75 -4.05
C PHE A 114 -10.74 2.82 -3.46
N THR A 115 -10.59 1.53 -3.73
CA THR A 115 -11.32 0.47 -3.03
C THR A 115 -10.45 -0.03 -1.89
N GLN A 116 -11.01 -0.11 -0.68
CA GLN A 116 -10.34 -0.68 0.49
C GLN A 116 -11.01 -2.00 0.85
N VAL A 117 -10.21 -3.04 1.00
CA VAL A 117 -10.68 -4.37 1.38
C VAL A 117 -10.05 -4.76 2.71
N HIS A 118 -10.87 -5.21 3.67
CA HIS A 118 -10.43 -5.72 4.95
C HIS A 118 -10.89 -7.18 5.08
N PRO A 119 -10.01 -8.16 4.85
CA PRO A 119 -10.43 -9.56 4.72
C PRO A 119 -10.96 -10.16 6.01
N TYR A 120 -10.46 -9.73 7.17
CA TYR A 120 -10.90 -10.29 8.47
C TYR A 120 -12.34 -9.91 8.83
N THR A 121 -12.81 -8.77 8.36
CA THR A 121 -14.18 -8.30 8.63
C THR A 121 -15.09 -8.46 7.42
N ASN A 122 -14.57 -8.92 6.28
CA ASN A 122 -15.25 -8.96 4.99
C ASN A 122 -15.77 -7.59 4.54
N GLU A 123 -15.14 -6.52 5.02
CA GLU A 123 -15.55 -5.16 4.67
C GLU A 123 -14.88 -4.71 3.38
N ILE A 124 -15.70 -4.22 2.45
CA ILE A 124 -15.24 -3.66 1.18
C ILE A 124 -15.83 -2.26 1.04
N LYS A 125 -14.96 -1.26 0.93
CA LYS A 125 -15.36 0.13 0.69
C LYS A 125 -14.92 0.52 -0.72
N HIS A 126 -15.90 0.70 -1.60
CA HIS A 126 -15.61 0.97 -3.03
C HIS A 126 -15.08 2.37 -3.29
N ASP A 127 -15.39 3.33 -2.43
CA ASP A 127 -14.81 4.67 -2.46
C ASP A 127 -14.40 5.00 -1.03
N ALA A 128 -13.14 4.75 -0.73
CA ALA A 128 -12.64 4.76 0.63
C ALA A 128 -11.95 6.06 1.04
N GLU A 129 -11.76 7.03 0.13
CA GLU A 129 -10.95 8.22 0.43
C GLU A 129 -11.44 8.96 1.67
N ASP A 130 -12.74 9.23 1.76
CA ASP A 130 -13.28 10.00 2.89
C ASP A 130 -13.09 9.27 4.22
N SER A 131 -13.31 7.96 4.24
CA SER A 131 -13.12 7.19 5.48
C SER A 131 -11.64 7.08 5.85
N ILE A 132 -10.75 6.98 4.86
CA ILE A 132 -9.30 6.98 5.08
C ILE A 132 -8.86 8.31 5.70
N ARG A 133 -9.31 9.43 5.15
CA ARG A 133 -8.99 10.75 5.68
C ARG A 133 -9.55 10.95 7.09
N ALA A 134 -10.75 10.45 7.36
CA ALA A 134 -11.34 10.52 8.69
C ALA A 134 -10.54 9.71 9.72
N GLU A 135 -10.07 8.52 9.35
CA GLU A 135 -9.23 7.71 10.22
C GLU A 135 -7.88 8.38 10.51
N ALA A 136 -7.27 8.99 9.49
CA ALA A 136 -6.02 9.72 9.65
C ALA A 136 -6.21 10.91 10.60
N ALA A 137 -7.30 11.65 10.45
CA ALA A 137 -7.61 12.80 11.33
C ALA A 137 -7.86 12.34 12.78
N ARG A 138 -8.56 11.23 12.95
CA ARG A 138 -8.80 10.65 14.28
C ARG A 138 -7.50 10.27 14.96
N MET A 139 -6.62 9.60 14.24
CA MET A 139 -5.31 9.21 14.79
C MET A 139 -4.46 10.44 15.16
N GLN A 140 -4.47 11.47 14.30
CA GLN A 140 -3.74 12.69 14.59
C GLN A 140 -4.25 13.37 15.87
N ARG A 141 -5.56 13.40 16.08
CA ARG A 141 -6.13 13.94 17.32
C ARG A 141 -5.67 13.18 18.55
N LEU A 142 -5.60 11.86 18.47
CA LEU A 142 -5.10 11.03 19.59
C LEU A 142 -3.63 11.30 19.87
N ILE A 143 -2.80 11.42 18.83
CA ILE A 143 -1.39 11.77 18.98
C ILE A 143 -1.24 13.15 19.64
N ASP A 144 -2.01 14.14 19.20
CA ASP A 144 -1.98 15.48 19.75
C ASP A 144 -2.38 15.50 21.24
N GLN A 145 -3.37 14.69 21.62
CA GLN A 145 -3.79 14.57 23.01
C GLN A 145 -2.70 13.98 23.89
N GLU A 146 -1.98 12.98 23.40
CA GLU A 146 -0.87 12.37 24.14
C GLU A 146 0.32 13.31 24.28
N ALA A 147 0.52 14.20 23.32
CA ALA A 147 1.62 15.16 23.32
C ALA A 147 1.35 16.40 24.20
N ALA A 148 0.09 16.59 24.59
CA ALA A 148 -0.31 17.77 25.36
C ALA A 148 0.08 17.68 26.85
#